data_0f792c5b7b2b485c5bd31c4d78b9fe52
#
_entry.id   0f792c5b7b2b485c5bd31c4d78b9fe52
#
_cell.length_a   1.000
_cell.length_b   1.000
_cell.length_c   1.000
_cell.angle_alpha   90.00
_cell.angle_beta   90.00
_cell.angle_gamma   90.00
#
_symmetry.space_group_name_H-M   'P 1'
#
loop_
_entity.id
_entity.type
_entity.pdbx_description
1 polymer ?
#
loop_
_entity_poly.entity_id
_entity_poly.type
_entity_poly.pdbx_seq_one_letter_code
_entity_poly.pdbx_strand_id
1 'polypeptide(L)'
;FERFSSEEEGRANSKNNWFWVIDPDVDVLDNFNFDFIPETWDEGKTHIWQKLNPITGRQYDYAGVMLCPKVPQAKGRPKYIREPACTQKQYPVIYLDPQLSIVEQLTHTNSTVANSMYWVVDPFTKVQPDFKFDYYPTQWDQQNVHVFADEDGNYRNIRLYPRGTFNKDYSLAEIENNSFEKLKQINTIGSLRPTWPVVHLQDVTKTELTNALQEAMNRGVPFLWTIDPDVRVEQCILDAGYLPQISNIDKVHVWQRINPHNSKTHSYGGLRLWPTNINVDALTTDAIRLNKIKNLQYVKQTGSTIKPYDIVFLSYHEPTAQSAYERLTARFSATWIKDVQGIFDAHKAAASSVNSKMFWVVDADADIADDFDFSYIPDVYDQEVVHVWASRNPITGLEYGYGGVKLFNTAQVRAATSWGLDFTTGLSTRFKAMPQVSCVTRFNTDSYSTWRSAFRECVKLTLKEDAESKDRLDGWLHPVPDAFFRHDAKQGAEEGRAYALANKNNVEALAKINDYEWLYEQYNQTR
;
A
#
# COMPACT_ATOMS: atom_id res chain seq x y z
N PHE A 1 -29.01 44.12 -36.80
CA PHE A 1 -29.54 42.97 -36.05
C PHE A 1 -29.96 43.43 -34.66
N GLU A 2 -31.22 43.13 -34.27
CA GLU A 2 -31.68 43.30 -32.89
C GLU A 2 -31.39 42.01 -32.09
N ARG A 3 -30.98 42.13 -30.83
CA ARG A 3 -30.69 40.99 -29.97
C ARG A 3 -31.91 40.65 -29.11
N PHE A 4 -32.39 39.41 -29.20
CA PHE A 4 -33.50 38.89 -28.43
C PHE A 4 -33.03 37.74 -27.53
N SER A 5 -33.75 37.50 -26.44
CA SER A 5 -33.42 36.46 -25.48
C SER A 5 -33.89 35.07 -25.89
N SER A 6 -34.83 34.99 -26.81
CA SER A 6 -35.40 33.77 -27.35
C SER A 6 -35.88 33.89 -28.80
N GLU A 7 -36.04 32.76 -29.49
CA GLU A 7 -36.66 32.68 -30.80
C GLU A 7 -38.10 33.22 -30.78
N GLU A 8 -38.85 32.95 -29.72
CA GLU A 8 -40.23 33.42 -29.56
C GLU A 8 -40.30 34.94 -29.48
N GLU A 9 -39.38 35.57 -28.75
CA GLU A 9 -39.29 37.03 -28.68
C GLU A 9 -38.90 37.64 -30.01
N GLY A 10 -37.94 37.05 -30.71
CA GLY A 10 -37.55 37.44 -32.07
C GLY A 10 -38.72 37.34 -33.05
N ARG A 11 -39.49 36.26 -32.96
CA ARG A 11 -40.69 36.02 -33.78
C ARG A 11 -41.76 37.07 -33.52
N ALA A 12 -42.03 37.39 -32.26
CA ALA A 12 -43.03 38.37 -31.87
C ALA A 12 -42.70 39.80 -32.38
N ASN A 13 -41.41 40.14 -32.34
CA ASN A 13 -40.92 41.47 -32.67
C ASN A 13 -40.52 41.65 -34.16
N SER A 14 -40.47 40.60 -34.98
CA SER A 14 -40.12 40.69 -36.38
C SER A 14 -41.18 41.46 -37.16
N LYS A 15 -40.74 42.45 -37.99
CA LYS A 15 -41.55 43.23 -38.89
C LYS A 15 -41.79 42.54 -40.24
N ASN A 16 -40.96 41.54 -40.58
CA ASN A 16 -40.96 40.79 -41.81
C ASN A 16 -41.62 39.42 -41.64
N ASN A 17 -41.99 38.78 -42.74
CA ASN A 17 -42.50 37.39 -42.72
C ASN A 17 -41.45 36.36 -42.33
N TRP A 18 -40.17 36.72 -42.35
CA TRP A 18 -39.04 35.93 -42.05
C TRP A 18 -38.09 36.72 -41.16
N PHE A 19 -37.34 35.97 -40.28
CA PHE A 19 -36.29 36.56 -39.47
C PHE A 19 -35.14 35.57 -39.31
N TRP A 20 -33.92 36.10 -39.26
CA TRP A 20 -32.74 35.33 -39.03
C TRP A 20 -32.53 35.08 -37.53
N VAL A 21 -32.17 33.87 -37.21
CA VAL A 21 -31.75 33.47 -35.87
C VAL A 21 -30.29 33.08 -35.95
N ILE A 22 -29.46 33.71 -35.13
CA ILE A 22 -28.02 33.41 -35.01
C ILE A 22 -27.77 32.98 -33.58
N ASP A 23 -27.25 31.74 -33.43
CA ASP A 23 -26.88 31.20 -32.15
C ASP A 23 -25.70 32.01 -31.56
N PRO A 24 -25.70 32.40 -30.28
CA PRO A 24 -24.60 33.13 -29.67
C PRO A 24 -23.27 32.36 -29.66
N ASP A 25 -23.30 31.02 -29.81
CA ASP A 25 -22.15 30.15 -29.83
C ASP A 25 -21.48 29.97 -31.18
N VAL A 26 -21.88 30.71 -32.19
CA VAL A 26 -21.28 30.64 -33.52
C VAL A 26 -20.71 31.98 -33.98
N ASP A 27 -19.71 31.90 -34.83
CA ASP A 27 -19.23 33.02 -35.65
C ASP A 27 -19.73 32.83 -37.08
N VAL A 28 -20.49 33.80 -37.60
CA VAL A 28 -20.96 33.77 -38.98
C VAL A 28 -19.79 33.95 -39.91
N LEU A 29 -19.74 33.19 -41.00
CA LEU A 29 -18.67 33.29 -41.99
C LEU A 29 -18.75 34.62 -42.72
N ASP A 30 -17.62 35.28 -42.97
CA ASP A 30 -17.54 36.57 -43.63
C ASP A 30 -18.19 36.60 -45.04
N ASN A 31 -18.18 35.45 -45.72
CA ASN A 31 -18.76 35.28 -47.05
C ASN A 31 -20.22 34.82 -47.02
N PHE A 32 -20.82 34.67 -45.81
CA PHE A 32 -22.24 34.28 -45.72
C PHE A 32 -23.14 35.44 -46.06
N ASN A 33 -24.07 35.21 -47.03
CA ASN A 33 -25.00 36.22 -47.45
C ASN A 33 -26.39 36.01 -46.83
N PHE A 34 -26.94 37.05 -46.19
CA PHE A 34 -28.26 37.06 -45.59
C PHE A 34 -29.39 37.40 -46.58
N ASP A 35 -29.08 37.46 -47.88
CA ASP A 35 -30.08 37.80 -48.93
C ASP A 35 -30.93 36.61 -49.42
N PHE A 36 -30.81 35.46 -48.73
CA PHE A 36 -31.53 34.24 -49.08
C PHE A 36 -33.03 34.46 -48.99
N ILE A 37 -33.76 34.17 -50.08
CA ILE A 37 -35.21 34.22 -50.17
C ILE A 37 -35.72 32.79 -50.37
N PRO A 38 -36.55 32.24 -49.45
CA PRO A 38 -37.18 30.95 -49.63
C PRO A 38 -38.09 30.90 -50.86
N GLU A 39 -38.12 29.74 -51.50
CA GLU A 39 -39.06 29.47 -52.58
C GLU A 39 -40.46 29.30 -52.00
N THR A 40 -41.49 29.59 -52.87
CA THR A 40 -42.89 29.63 -52.45
C THR A 40 -43.38 28.31 -51.81
N TRP A 41 -42.87 27.16 -52.25
CA TRP A 41 -43.22 25.85 -51.65
C TRP A 41 -42.49 25.54 -50.32
N ASP A 42 -41.54 26.36 -49.93
CA ASP A 42 -40.84 26.30 -48.66
C ASP A 42 -41.29 27.38 -47.66
N GLU A 43 -42.34 28.17 -48.05
CA GLU A 43 -42.95 29.09 -47.10
C GLU A 43 -43.48 28.40 -45.88
N GLY A 44 -43.13 28.94 -44.73
CA GLY A 44 -43.48 28.32 -43.43
C GLY A 44 -42.51 27.25 -42.88
N LYS A 45 -41.44 26.91 -43.63
CA LYS A 45 -40.39 25.99 -43.14
C LYS A 45 -39.19 26.77 -42.61
N THR A 46 -38.63 26.35 -41.50
CA THR A 46 -37.32 26.85 -41.02
C THR A 46 -36.22 26.33 -41.93
N HIS A 47 -35.34 27.21 -42.42
CA HIS A 47 -34.15 26.87 -43.18
C HIS A 47 -32.96 26.89 -42.26
N ILE A 48 -32.12 25.83 -42.27
CA ILE A 48 -31.03 25.63 -41.34
C ILE A 48 -29.74 25.33 -42.11
N TRP A 49 -28.72 26.16 -41.90
CA TRP A 49 -27.41 26.02 -42.57
C TRP A 49 -26.46 25.13 -41.83
N GLN A 50 -25.43 24.69 -42.57
CA GLN A 50 -24.33 23.91 -41.99
C GLN A 50 -23.53 24.73 -41.00
N LYS A 51 -23.09 24.02 -39.96
CA LYS A 51 -22.17 24.50 -38.94
C LYS A 51 -20.83 23.76 -39.06
N LEU A 52 -19.72 24.50 -39.05
CA LEU A 52 -18.37 23.96 -39.18
C LEU A 52 -17.70 23.82 -37.83
N ASN A 53 -16.89 22.78 -37.70
CA ASN A 53 -15.98 22.60 -36.59
C ASN A 53 -14.84 23.63 -36.72
N PRO A 54 -14.56 24.44 -35.70
CA PRO A 54 -13.58 25.54 -35.78
C PRO A 54 -12.12 25.05 -35.93
N ILE A 55 -11.84 23.80 -35.58
CA ILE A 55 -10.50 23.25 -35.61
C ILE A 55 -10.22 22.49 -36.90
N THR A 56 -11.19 21.69 -37.34
CA THR A 56 -11.03 20.85 -38.54
C THR A 56 -11.56 21.47 -39.82
N GLY A 57 -12.36 22.53 -39.71
CA GLY A 57 -13.04 23.16 -40.83
C GLY A 57 -14.12 22.29 -41.50
N ARG A 58 -14.38 21.09 -40.95
CA ARG A 58 -15.37 20.15 -41.51
C ARG A 58 -16.76 20.42 -40.96
N GLN A 59 -17.76 20.12 -41.76
CA GLN A 59 -19.15 20.10 -41.28
C GLN A 59 -19.27 19.07 -40.16
N TYR A 60 -19.94 19.46 -39.06
CA TYR A 60 -20.27 18.52 -38.01
C TYR A 60 -21.75 18.53 -37.62
N ASP A 61 -22.49 19.61 -37.92
CA ASP A 61 -23.91 19.72 -37.61
C ASP A 61 -24.59 20.79 -38.51
N TYR A 62 -25.89 20.90 -38.35
CA TYR A 62 -26.71 22.01 -38.81
C TYR A 62 -27.16 22.79 -37.59
N ALA A 63 -27.49 24.01 -37.72
CA ALA A 63 -27.90 24.98 -36.72
C ALA A 63 -26.86 26.10 -36.57
N GLY A 64 -27.11 27.03 -35.70
CA GLY A 64 -26.23 28.18 -35.50
C GLY A 64 -26.65 29.36 -36.37
N VAL A 65 -27.01 29.17 -37.63
CA VAL A 65 -27.67 30.18 -38.49
C VAL A 65 -28.93 29.58 -39.10
N MET A 66 -30.04 30.20 -38.83
CA MET A 66 -31.36 29.75 -39.29
C MET A 66 -32.19 30.92 -39.81
N LEU A 67 -32.99 30.66 -40.81
CA LEU A 67 -34.03 31.57 -41.25
C LEU A 67 -35.39 31.01 -40.86
N CYS A 68 -36.06 31.67 -39.96
CA CYS A 68 -37.32 31.24 -39.37
C CYS A 68 -38.50 32.01 -39.93
N PRO A 69 -39.61 31.34 -40.30
CA PRO A 69 -40.83 32.03 -40.70
C PRO A 69 -41.54 32.63 -39.49
N LYS A 70 -42.14 33.79 -39.63
CA LYS A 70 -42.94 34.40 -38.56
C LYS A 70 -44.18 33.57 -38.22
N VAL A 71 -44.77 32.92 -39.23
CA VAL A 71 -45.86 31.96 -39.05
C VAL A 71 -45.39 30.61 -39.52
N PRO A 72 -44.98 29.69 -38.53
CA PRO A 72 -44.49 28.38 -38.89
C PRO A 72 -45.64 27.47 -39.38
N GLN A 73 -45.33 26.59 -40.32
CA GLN A 73 -46.25 25.51 -40.66
C GLN A 73 -46.30 24.48 -39.55
N ALA A 74 -47.50 24.17 -39.07
CA ALA A 74 -47.70 23.29 -37.90
C ALA A 74 -47.09 21.86 -38.01
N LYS A 75 -46.67 21.41 -39.21
CA LYS A 75 -46.09 20.07 -39.48
C LYS A 75 -44.94 20.10 -40.50
N GLY A 76 -44.36 21.26 -40.80
CA GLY A 76 -43.27 21.37 -41.76
C GLY A 76 -41.93 20.85 -41.20
N ARG A 77 -41.30 19.91 -41.90
CA ARG A 77 -39.91 19.54 -41.55
C ARG A 77 -38.98 20.69 -41.94
N PRO A 78 -37.92 20.99 -41.14
CA PRO A 78 -36.92 21.98 -41.51
C PRO A 78 -36.27 21.63 -42.85
N LYS A 79 -35.84 22.64 -43.60
CA LYS A 79 -35.02 22.49 -44.80
C LYS A 79 -33.55 22.70 -44.44
N TYR A 80 -32.75 21.68 -44.62
CA TYR A 80 -31.31 21.71 -44.33
C TYR A 80 -30.55 22.19 -45.57
N ILE A 81 -29.79 23.27 -45.43
CA ILE A 81 -28.98 23.88 -46.48
C ILE A 81 -27.54 23.38 -46.33
N ARG A 82 -27.02 22.78 -47.40
CA ARG A 82 -25.66 22.17 -47.40
C ARG A 82 -24.52 23.18 -47.60
N GLU A 83 -24.79 24.44 -47.44
CA GLU A 83 -23.78 25.50 -47.48
C GLU A 83 -23.39 25.87 -46.07
N PRO A 84 -22.08 26.06 -45.77
CA PRO A 84 -21.63 26.49 -44.45
C PRO A 84 -22.00 27.97 -44.24
N ALA A 85 -22.64 28.29 -43.13
CA ALA A 85 -22.98 29.65 -42.72
C ALA A 85 -22.18 30.16 -41.53
N CYS A 86 -21.71 29.26 -40.71
CA CYS A 86 -21.03 29.63 -39.46
C CYS A 86 -20.03 28.57 -38.98
N THR A 87 -19.14 29.00 -38.13
CA THR A 87 -18.23 28.17 -37.40
C THR A 87 -18.59 28.17 -35.91
N GLN A 88 -18.60 27.02 -35.26
CA GLN A 88 -18.81 26.94 -33.84
C GLN A 88 -17.68 27.68 -33.11
N LYS A 89 -17.98 28.49 -32.10
CA LYS A 89 -16.98 29.04 -31.21
C LYS A 89 -16.31 27.93 -30.42
N GLN A 90 -15.02 28.06 -30.20
CA GLN A 90 -14.28 27.11 -29.36
C GLN A 90 -14.83 27.13 -27.93
N TYR A 91 -15.06 25.97 -27.38
CA TYR A 91 -15.46 25.86 -25.99
C TYR A 91 -14.25 26.12 -25.06
N PRO A 92 -14.41 26.94 -24.02
CA PRO A 92 -13.33 27.21 -23.07
C PRO A 92 -12.90 25.93 -22.33
N VAL A 93 -11.62 25.83 -22.03
CA VAL A 93 -11.03 24.73 -21.27
C VAL A 93 -10.67 25.24 -19.87
N ILE A 94 -11.24 24.61 -18.86
CA ILE A 94 -11.07 24.95 -17.45
C ILE A 94 -10.25 23.84 -16.78
N TYR A 95 -9.09 24.18 -16.26
CA TYR A 95 -8.29 23.30 -15.43
C TYR A 95 -8.66 23.56 -13.97
N LEU A 96 -9.10 22.52 -13.27
CA LEU A 96 -9.50 22.64 -11.87
C LEU A 96 -8.29 22.77 -10.96
N ASP A 97 -8.35 23.69 -10.02
CA ASP A 97 -7.34 23.88 -8.98
C ASP A 97 -7.62 22.95 -7.79
N PRO A 98 -6.70 22.03 -7.43
CA PRO A 98 -6.88 21.11 -6.31
C PRO A 98 -6.90 21.80 -4.93
N GLN A 99 -6.47 23.06 -4.83
CA GLN A 99 -6.46 23.82 -3.59
C GLN A 99 -7.80 24.49 -3.28
N LEU A 100 -8.69 24.56 -4.27
CA LEU A 100 -10.00 25.17 -4.17
C LEU A 100 -11.10 24.10 -4.17
N SER A 101 -12.27 24.46 -3.64
CA SER A 101 -13.44 23.57 -3.70
C SER A 101 -13.83 23.31 -5.17
N ILE A 102 -13.75 22.06 -5.57
CA ILE A 102 -14.07 21.63 -6.95
C ILE A 102 -15.51 21.94 -7.31
N VAL A 103 -16.45 21.68 -6.38
CA VAL A 103 -17.88 21.96 -6.59
C VAL A 103 -18.12 23.46 -6.79
N GLU A 104 -17.46 24.31 -5.99
CA GLU A 104 -17.57 25.77 -6.13
C GLU A 104 -16.97 26.25 -7.44
N GLN A 105 -15.81 25.71 -7.87
CA GLN A 105 -15.22 26.04 -9.16
C GLN A 105 -16.16 25.69 -10.32
N LEU A 106 -16.77 24.51 -10.29
CA LEU A 106 -17.70 24.07 -11.34
C LEU A 106 -18.99 24.90 -11.35
N THR A 107 -19.53 25.21 -10.17
CA THR A 107 -20.73 26.07 -10.03
C THR A 107 -20.45 27.50 -10.54
N HIS A 108 -19.30 28.07 -10.18
CA HIS A 108 -18.88 29.38 -10.65
C HIS A 108 -18.70 29.39 -12.18
N THR A 109 -17.96 28.41 -12.71
CA THR A 109 -17.76 28.27 -14.16
C THR A 109 -19.09 28.16 -14.90
N ASN A 110 -19.99 27.33 -14.40
CA ASN A 110 -21.34 27.15 -15.00
C ASN A 110 -22.14 28.46 -15.07
N SER A 111 -21.95 29.35 -14.11
CA SER A 111 -22.63 30.65 -14.07
C SER A 111 -21.97 31.74 -14.93
N THR A 112 -20.65 31.65 -15.13
CA THR A 112 -19.84 32.72 -15.77
C THR A 112 -19.51 32.44 -17.23
N VAL A 113 -19.47 31.19 -17.66
CA VAL A 113 -19.19 30.82 -19.06
C VAL A 113 -20.30 31.29 -19.96
N ALA A 114 -19.95 32.00 -21.05
CA ALA A 114 -20.90 32.50 -22.04
C ALA A 114 -21.31 31.41 -23.05
N ASN A 115 -20.45 30.44 -23.34
CA ASN A 115 -20.68 29.35 -24.27
C ASN A 115 -21.74 28.36 -23.76
N SER A 116 -22.38 27.65 -24.66
CA SER A 116 -23.34 26.58 -24.33
C SER A 116 -22.70 25.39 -23.68
N MET A 117 -21.41 25.18 -23.90
CA MET A 117 -20.62 24.11 -23.30
C MET A 117 -19.22 24.58 -22.87
N TYR A 118 -18.56 23.85 -21.99
CA TYR A 118 -17.19 24.10 -21.56
C TYR A 118 -16.50 22.82 -21.16
N TRP A 119 -15.20 22.74 -21.43
CA TRP A 119 -14.34 21.65 -21.05
C TRP A 119 -13.86 21.81 -19.61
N VAL A 120 -13.74 20.69 -18.93
CA VAL A 120 -13.16 20.62 -17.60
C VAL A 120 -12.09 19.52 -17.59
N VAL A 121 -10.95 19.86 -17.06
CA VAL A 121 -9.82 18.95 -16.84
C VAL A 121 -9.61 18.82 -15.33
N ASP A 122 -9.72 17.60 -14.81
CA ASP A 122 -9.55 17.32 -13.40
C ASP A 122 -8.09 17.61 -12.94
N PRO A 123 -7.85 17.91 -11.65
CA PRO A 123 -6.52 18.23 -11.15
C PRO A 123 -5.49 17.13 -11.45
N PHE A 124 -4.26 17.56 -11.76
CA PHE A 124 -3.12 16.68 -12.05
C PHE A 124 -3.29 15.72 -13.23
N THR A 125 -4.32 15.92 -14.04
CA THR A 125 -4.54 15.14 -15.26
C THR A 125 -3.42 15.39 -16.26
N LYS A 126 -2.79 14.32 -16.74
CA LYS A 126 -1.88 14.37 -17.87
C LYS A 126 -2.68 14.25 -19.16
N VAL A 127 -2.98 15.38 -19.79
CA VAL A 127 -3.71 15.42 -21.07
C VAL A 127 -2.86 14.73 -22.13
N GLN A 128 -3.50 13.91 -22.98
CA GLN A 128 -2.86 13.26 -24.11
C GLN A 128 -2.35 14.34 -25.09
N PRO A 129 -1.07 14.36 -25.54
CA PRO A 129 -0.50 15.44 -26.35
C PRO A 129 -1.26 15.77 -27.64
N ASP A 130 -1.87 14.75 -28.26
CA ASP A 130 -2.65 14.91 -29.49
C ASP A 130 -4.14 15.23 -29.25
N PHE A 131 -4.57 15.32 -27.99
CA PHE A 131 -5.95 15.68 -27.66
C PHE A 131 -6.17 17.17 -27.82
N LYS A 132 -7.04 17.55 -28.77
CA LYS A 132 -7.20 18.94 -29.23
C LYS A 132 -8.40 19.67 -28.66
N PHE A 133 -9.18 19.07 -27.77
CA PHE A 133 -10.45 19.63 -27.29
C PHE A 133 -11.40 20.04 -28.44
N ASP A 134 -11.41 19.27 -29.54
CA ASP A 134 -12.08 19.53 -30.80
C ASP A 134 -13.37 18.73 -30.98
N TYR A 135 -13.87 18.10 -29.93
CA TYR A 135 -15.15 17.40 -29.96
C TYR A 135 -16.30 18.39 -29.76
N TYR A 136 -17.19 18.41 -30.73
CA TYR A 136 -18.39 19.23 -30.71
C TYR A 136 -19.61 18.32 -30.85
N PRO A 137 -20.49 18.24 -29.82
CA PRO A 137 -21.69 17.42 -29.86
C PRO A 137 -22.68 17.93 -30.89
N THR A 138 -23.39 16.99 -31.52
CA THR A 138 -24.55 17.34 -32.36
C THR A 138 -25.68 17.92 -31.49
N GLN A 139 -26.63 18.60 -32.09
CA GLN A 139 -27.77 19.20 -31.38
C GLN A 139 -28.53 18.21 -30.47
N TRP A 140 -28.53 16.92 -30.79
CA TRP A 140 -29.17 15.86 -30.01
C TRP A 140 -28.43 15.49 -28.72
N ASP A 141 -27.13 15.74 -28.69
CA ASP A 141 -26.23 15.39 -27.60
C ASP A 141 -25.78 16.59 -26.74
N GLN A 142 -26.16 17.83 -27.13
CA GLN A 142 -25.70 19.05 -26.45
C GLN A 142 -26.17 19.16 -24.98
N GLN A 143 -27.13 18.35 -24.55
CA GLN A 143 -27.61 18.32 -23.17
C GLN A 143 -26.92 17.24 -22.34
N ASN A 144 -26.04 16.45 -22.95
CA ASN A 144 -25.31 15.38 -22.23
C ASN A 144 -23.99 15.91 -21.70
N VAL A 145 -23.60 15.45 -20.51
CA VAL A 145 -22.21 15.52 -20.06
C VAL A 145 -21.43 14.48 -20.85
N HIS A 146 -20.37 14.89 -21.52
CA HIS A 146 -19.50 13.98 -22.25
C HIS A 146 -18.25 13.73 -21.44
N VAL A 147 -17.91 12.45 -21.20
CA VAL A 147 -16.72 12.06 -20.48
C VAL A 147 -15.81 11.23 -21.37
N PHE A 148 -14.53 11.54 -21.36
CA PHE A 148 -13.53 10.94 -22.25
C PHE A 148 -12.79 9.82 -21.57
N ALA A 149 -12.38 8.83 -22.37
CA ALA A 149 -11.59 7.71 -21.89
C ALA A 149 -10.18 8.18 -21.48
N ASP A 150 -9.62 7.57 -20.44
CA ASP A 150 -8.18 7.54 -20.24
C ASP A 150 -7.54 6.39 -21.06
N GLU A 151 -6.23 6.24 -21.03
CA GLU A 151 -5.54 5.19 -21.78
C GLU A 151 -5.86 3.76 -21.31
N ASP A 152 -6.47 3.62 -20.11
CA ASP A 152 -6.95 2.34 -19.58
C ASP A 152 -8.41 2.04 -19.95
N GLY A 153 -9.07 2.96 -20.65
CA GLY A 153 -10.47 2.86 -21.03
C GLY A 153 -11.44 3.26 -19.92
N ASN A 154 -10.97 3.86 -18.80
CA ASN A 154 -11.85 4.42 -17.80
C ASN A 154 -12.31 5.82 -18.23
N TYR A 155 -13.56 6.15 -17.96
CA TYR A 155 -14.14 7.43 -18.29
C TYR A 155 -14.01 8.39 -17.11
N ARG A 156 -13.01 9.29 -17.18
CA ARG A 156 -12.66 10.23 -16.11
C ARG A 156 -11.73 11.34 -16.60
N ASN A 157 -11.36 12.25 -15.73
CA ASN A 157 -10.32 13.26 -15.88
C ASN A 157 -10.65 14.40 -16.87
N ILE A 158 -11.31 14.15 -18.00
CA ILE A 158 -11.67 15.16 -18.98
C ILE A 158 -13.15 15.02 -19.31
N ARG A 159 -13.87 16.12 -19.10
CA ARG A 159 -15.31 16.21 -19.35
C ARG A 159 -15.66 17.45 -20.16
N LEU A 160 -16.70 17.33 -20.96
CA LEU A 160 -17.35 18.47 -21.63
C LEU A 160 -18.74 18.61 -21.03
N TYR A 161 -18.97 19.71 -20.34
CA TYR A 161 -20.23 19.99 -19.65
C TYR A 161 -21.12 20.93 -20.46
N PRO A 162 -22.42 20.66 -20.59
CA PRO A 162 -23.40 21.68 -21.02
C PRO A 162 -23.54 22.72 -19.92
N ARG A 163 -23.64 23.99 -20.33
CA ARG A 163 -24.00 25.08 -19.44
C ARG A 163 -25.37 24.78 -18.81
N GLY A 164 -25.49 25.00 -17.53
CA GLY A 164 -26.70 24.67 -16.76
C GLY A 164 -26.62 23.33 -16.03
N THR A 165 -25.61 22.49 -16.28
CA THR A 165 -25.42 21.22 -15.55
C THR A 165 -25.43 21.46 -14.02
N PHE A 166 -24.68 22.45 -13.55
CA PHE A 166 -24.55 22.77 -12.12
C PHE A 166 -25.59 23.79 -11.63
N ASN A 167 -26.73 23.93 -12.31
CA ASN A 167 -27.93 24.55 -11.73
C ASN A 167 -28.62 23.61 -10.73
N LYS A 168 -28.26 22.32 -10.75
CA LYS A 168 -28.59 21.34 -9.73
C LYS A 168 -27.36 21.14 -8.83
N ASP A 169 -27.61 20.86 -7.56
CA ASP A 169 -26.53 20.50 -6.63
C ASP A 169 -26.03 19.09 -6.92
N TYR A 170 -24.73 18.95 -7.11
CA TYR A 170 -24.03 17.68 -7.21
C TYR A 170 -22.97 17.60 -6.10
N SER A 171 -22.96 16.48 -5.40
CA SER A 171 -21.86 16.15 -4.51
C SER A 171 -20.58 15.82 -5.31
N LEU A 172 -19.41 15.99 -4.68
CA LEU A 172 -18.15 15.64 -5.30
C LEU A 172 -18.11 14.16 -5.74
N ALA A 173 -18.70 13.26 -4.94
CA ALA A 173 -18.78 11.83 -5.25
C ALA A 173 -19.63 11.55 -6.52
N GLU A 174 -20.72 12.28 -6.74
CA GLU A 174 -21.54 12.14 -7.96
C GLU A 174 -20.77 12.60 -9.19
N ILE A 175 -20.01 13.71 -9.06
CA ILE A 175 -19.15 14.22 -10.14
C ILE A 175 -18.06 13.20 -10.48
N GLU A 176 -17.37 12.66 -9.50
CA GLU A 176 -16.31 11.65 -9.68
C GLU A 176 -16.83 10.37 -10.33
N ASN A 177 -17.99 9.90 -9.91
CA ASN A 177 -18.61 8.67 -10.42
C ASN A 177 -19.40 8.91 -11.72
N ASN A 178 -19.36 10.12 -12.30
CA ASN A 178 -20.14 10.50 -13.47
C ASN A 178 -21.65 10.24 -13.33
N SER A 179 -22.19 10.47 -12.13
CA SER A 179 -23.61 10.24 -11.81
C SER A 179 -24.50 11.38 -12.31
N PHE A 180 -24.43 11.64 -13.62
CA PHE A 180 -25.22 12.66 -14.29
C PHE A 180 -26.48 12.05 -14.92
N GLU A 181 -27.59 12.79 -14.90
CA GLU A 181 -28.86 12.35 -15.50
C GLU A 181 -28.71 12.03 -16.99
N LYS A 182 -27.91 12.83 -17.70
CA LYS A 182 -27.60 12.66 -19.12
C LYS A 182 -26.09 12.58 -19.30
N LEU A 183 -25.57 11.38 -19.55
CA LEU A 183 -24.14 11.10 -19.72
C LEU A 183 -23.88 10.43 -21.07
N LYS A 184 -22.80 10.81 -21.73
CA LYS A 184 -22.26 10.15 -22.91
C LYS A 184 -20.79 9.85 -22.74
N GLN A 185 -20.42 8.60 -22.88
CA GLN A 185 -19.04 8.13 -22.85
C GLN A 185 -18.40 8.24 -24.24
N ILE A 186 -17.21 8.79 -24.33
CA ILE A 186 -16.45 9.00 -25.56
C ILE A 186 -15.15 8.20 -25.50
N ASN A 187 -14.98 7.28 -26.45
CA ASN A 187 -13.83 6.37 -26.47
C ASN A 187 -12.51 7.04 -26.90
N THR A 188 -12.54 8.32 -27.30
CA THR A 188 -11.29 9.04 -27.58
C THR A 188 -10.49 9.18 -26.31
N ILE A 189 -9.21 8.77 -26.36
CA ILE A 189 -8.28 8.90 -25.24
C ILE A 189 -7.97 10.39 -25.02
N GLY A 190 -8.43 10.93 -23.91
CA GLY A 190 -8.20 12.33 -23.52
C GLY A 190 -7.02 12.48 -22.55
N SER A 191 -6.78 11.48 -21.71
CA SER A 191 -5.74 11.56 -20.69
C SER A 191 -4.87 10.30 -20.63
N LEU A 192 -3.62 10.50 -20.21
CA LEU A 192 -2.61 9.48 -20.00
C LEU A 192 -2.45 9.19 -18.51
N ARG A 193 -1.82 8.07 -18.20
CA ARG A 193 -1.39 7.73 -16.84
C ARG A 193 -0.41 8.76 -16.31
N PRO A 194 -0.61 9.28 -15.11
CA PRO A 194 0.40 10.10 -14.47
C PRO A 194 1.57 9.21 -14.02
N THR A 195 2.77 9.76 -14.06
CA THR A 195 3.97 9.12 -13.52
C THR A 195 4.49 9.98 -12.37
N TRP A 196 4.65 9.36 -11.20
CA TRP A 196 5.15 10.05 -10.02
C TRP A 196 6.54 9.54 -9.68
N PRO A 197 7.45 10.36 -9.15
CA PRO A 197 8.76 9.93 -8.72
C PRO A 197 8.66 8.91 -7.59
N VAL A 198 9.65 8.04 -7.50
CA VAL A 198 9.74 6.95 -6.52
C VAL A 198 10.97 7.15 -5.65
N VAL A 199 10.81 7.07 -4.34
CA VAL A 199 11.90 7.07 -3.36
C VAL A 199 11.88 5.77 -2.57
N HIS A 200 12.98 5.05 -2.59
CA HIS A 200 13.23 3.91 -1.73
C HIS A 200 13.82 4.42 -0.42
N LEU A 201 13.06 4.29 0.67
CA LEU A 201 13.51 4.69 1.99
C LEU A 201 14.58 3.71 2.50
N GLN A 202 15.62 4.24 3.15
CA GLN A 202 16.62 3.42 3.84
C GLN A 202 16.10 3.00 5.23
N ASP A 203 15.39 3.94 5.89
CA ASP A 203 14.62 3.67 7.11
C ASP A 203 13.33 4.48 7.07
N VAL A 204 12.27 3.97 7.70
CA VAL A 204 10.97 4.67 7.76
C VAL A 204 11.01 5.69 8.88
N THR A 205 11.69 6.82 8.65
CA THR A 205 11.81 7.94 9.59
C THR A 205 11.13 9.20 9.10
N LYS A 206 10.70 10.07 10.05
CA LYS A 206 10.15 11.39 9.72
C LYS A 206 11.16 12.21 8.90
N THR A 207 12.43 12.21 9.31
CA THR A 207 13.46 13.02 8.67
C THR A 207 13.67 12.65 7.20
N GLU A 208 13.83 11.35 6.91
CA GLU A 208 14.04 10.88 5.54
C GLU A 208 12.81 11.19 4.66
N LEU A 209 11.60 10.92 5.17
CA LEU A 209 10.36 11.24 4.47
C LEU A 209 10.23 12.74 4.20
N THR A 210 10.50 13.59 5.21
CA THR A 210 10.39 15.05 5.05
C THR A 210 11.34 15.57 3.98
N ASN A 211 12.59 15.09 3.95
CA ASN A 211 13.56 15.46 2.94
C ASN A 211 13.10 15.07 1.52
N ALA A 212 12.58 13.84 1.38
CA ALA A 212 12.07 13.35 0.09
C ALA A 212 10.86 14.16 -0.41
N LEU A 213 9.93 14.48 0.48
CA LEU A 213 8.75 15.31 0.15
C LEU A 213 9.13 16.74 -0.21
N GLN A 214 10.08 17.35 0.54
CA GLN A 214 10.55 18.69 0.25
C GLN A 214 11.27 18.78 -1.11
N GLU A 215 12.08 17.78 -1.44
CA GLU A 215 12.72 17.69 -2.75
C GLU A 215 11.68 17.58 -3.87
N ALA A 216 10.70 16.71 -3.73
CA ALA A 216 9.63 16.54 -4.71
C ALA A 216 8.80 17.82 -4.87
N MET A 217 8.48 18.51 -3.77
CA MET A 217 7.75 19.78 -3.78
C MET A 217 8.54 20.87 -4.50
N ASN A 218 9.86 21.00 -4.23
CA ASN A 218 10.74 21.97 -4.89
C ASN A 218 10.84 21.74 -6.41
N ARG A 219 10.61 20.51 -6.86
CA ARG A 219 10.54 20.14 -8.28
C ARG A 219 9.14 20.32 -8.91
N GLY A 220 8.18 20.84 -8.14
CA GLY A 220 6.79 21.02 -8.57
C GLY A 220 6.02 19.73 -8.81
N VAL A 221 6.44 18.63 -8.18
CA VAL A 221 5.78 17.32 -8.32
C VAL A 221 4.66 17.21 -7.28
N PRO A 222 3.40 16.92 -7.68
CA PRO A 222 2.27 16.89 -6.75
C PRO A 222 2.23 15.65 -5.86
N PHE A 223 2.77 14.51 -6.31
CA PHE A 223 2.78 13.25 -5.57
C PHE A 223 4.13 12.57 -5.59
N LEU A 224 4.43 11.84 -4.52
CA LEU A 224 5.65 11.08 -4.35
C LEU A 224 5.34 9.66 -3.89
N TRP A 225 5.85 8.65 -4.61
CA TRP A 225 5.88 7.28 -4.14
C TRP A 225 6.98 7.07 -3.13
N THR A 226 6.67 6.40 -2.01
CA THR A 226 7.69 5.88 -1.11
C THR A 226 7.56 4.37 -0.95
N ILE A 227 8.71 3.71 -0.93
CA ILE A 227 8.83 2.25 -0.74
C ILE A 227 9.66 2.01 0.51
N ASP A 228 9.07 1.31 1.48
CA ASP A 228 9.76 0.94 2.72
C ASP A 228 10.86 -0.10 2.45
N PRO A 229 11.95 -0.15 3.26
CA PRO A 229 13.08 -1.04 3.00
C PRO A 229 12.75 -2.52 3.13
N ASP A 230 11.71 -2.87 3.89
CA ASP A 230 11.30 -4.24 4.22
C ASP A 230 10.32 -4.88 3.22
N VAL A 231 10.07 -4.22 2.08
CA VAL A 231 9.17 -4.75 1.06
C VAL A 231 9.80 -4.81 -0.33
N ARG A 232 9.16 -5.58 -1.20
CA ARG A 232 9.37 -5.56 -2.66
C ARG A 232 8.09 -5.06 -3.32
N VAL A 233 8.23 -4.16 -4.27
CA VAL A 233 7.15 -3.63 -5.11
C VAL A 233 7.45 -4.04 -6.54
N GLU A 234 6.44 -4.55 -7.24
CA GLU A 234 6.58 -4.85 -8.65
C GLU A 234 6.44 -3.57 -9.48
N GLN A 235 7.30 -3.39 -10.47
CA GLN A 235 7.35 -2.18 -11.28
C GLN A 235 6.01 -1.87 -11.96
N CYS A 236 5.26 -2.89 -12.37
CA CYS A 236 3.95 -2.72 -12.99
C CYS A 236 2.93 -1.94 -12.12
N ILE A 237 3.07 -1.97 -10.79
CA ILE A 237 2.19 -1.22 -9.89
C ILE A 237 2.48 0.28 -9.98
N LEU A 238 3.75 0.65 -10.06
CA LEU A 238 4.21 2.03 -10.21
C LEU A 238 3.88 2.57 -11.61
N ASP A 239 4.06 1.73 -12.63
CA ASP A 239 3.79 2.04 -14.04
C ASP A 239 2.29 2.12 -14.35
N ALA A 240 1.45 1.51 -13.51
CA ALA A 240 0.00 1.59 -13.64
C ALA A 240 -0.56 3.03 -13.52
N GLY A 241 0.24 3.98 -13.05
CA GLY A 241 -0.11 5.40 -13.08
C GLY A 241 -1.31 5.74 -12.21
N TYR A 242 -1.23 5.44 -10.93
CA TYR A 242 -2.32 5.75 -9.99
C TYR A 242 -2.52 7.25 -9.84
N LEU A 243 -3.73 7.73 -10.11
CA LEU A 243 -4.18 9.08 -9.83
C LEU A 243 -5.26 8.99 -8.73
N PRO A 244 -5.06 9.67 -7.57
CA PRO A 244 -6.09 9.75 -6.55
C PRO A 244 -7.39 10.35 -7.08
N GLN A 245 -8.52 9.92 -6.56
CA GLN A 245 -9.79 10.62 -6.78
C GLN A 245 -9.73 12.01 -6.15
N ILE A 246 -10.48 12.96 -6.71
CA ILE A 246 -10.48 14.37 -6.26
C ILE A 246 -10.83 14.46 -4.76
N SER A 247 -11.77 13.65 -4.29
CA SER A 247 -12.19 13.57 -2.88
C SER A 247 -11.11 13.03 -1.91
N ASN A 248 -10.04 12.46 -2.45
CA ASN A 248 -8.95 11.84 -1.70
C ASN A 248 -7.57 12.40 -2.08
N ILE A 249 -7.54 13.48 -2.86
CA ILE A 249 -6.32 14.00 -3.47
C ILE A 249 -5.33 14.59 -2.44
N ASP A 250 -5.83 15.00 -1.29
CA ASP A 250 -5.05 15.51 -0.15
C ASP A 250 -4.64 14.42 0.86
N LYS A 251 -4.99 13.15 0.58
CA LYS A 251 -4.72 12.04 1.50
C LYS A 251 -3.47 11.27 1.12
N VAL A 252 -2.85 10.67 2.13
CA VAL A 252 -1.80 9.66 1.92
C VAL A 252 -2.46 8.34 1.58
N HIS A 253 -2.15 7.81 0.41
CA HIS A 253 -2.66 6.52 -0.03
C HIS A 253 -1.70 5.40 0.37
N VAL A 254 -2.22 4.33 0.96
CA VAL A 254 -1.43 3.19 1.45
C VAL A 254 -2.01 1.88 0.96
N TRP A 255 -1.16 1.04 0.39
CA TRP A 255 -1.52 -0.24 -0.21
C TRP A 255 -1.38 -1.40 0.76
N GLN A 256 -2.07 -2.51 0.42
CA GLN A 256 -1.89 -3.77 1.12
C GLN A 256 -0.49 -4.34 0.87
N ARG A 257 0.12 -4.90 1.92
CA ARG A 257 1.29 -5.76 1.80
C ARG A 257 0.91 -7.21 2.14
N ILE A 258 1.48 -8.13 1.36
CA ILE A 258 1.21 -9.55 1.51
C ILE A 258 2.39 -10.26 2.16
N ASN A 259 2.08 -11.34 2.85
CA ASN A 259 3.07 -12.29 3.33
C ASN A 259 3.56 -13.14 2.16
N PRO A 260 4.88 -13.20 1.89
CA PRO A 260 5.46 -13.91 0.75
C PRO A 260 5.24 -15.43 0.79
N HIS A 261 5.02 -16.00 1.96
CA HIS A 261 4.91 -17.46 2.14
C HIS A 261 3.50 -18.00 1.84
N ASN A 262 2.46 -17.19 2.02
CA ASN A 262 1.08 -17.64 1.84
C ASN A 262 0.24 -16.73 0.94
N SER A 263 0.83 -15.67 0.41
CA SER A 263 0.19 -14.67 -0.47
C SER A 263 -1.06 -14.00 0.12
N LYS A 264 -1.25 -14.09 1.44
CA LYS A 264 -2.37 -13.42 2.12
C LYS A 264 -2.01 -12.00 2.51
N THR A 265 -3.02 -11.13 2.55
CA THR A 265 -2.87 -9.79 3.09
C THR A 265 -2.43 -9.88 4.56
N HIS A 266 -1.29 -9.26 4.86
CA HIS A 266 -0.76 -9.17 6.21
C HIS A 266 -1.20 -7.86 6.89
N SER A 267 -1.00 -6.73 6.19
CA SER A 267 -1.29 -5.40 6.73
C SER A 267 -1.30 -4.36 5.59
N TYR A 268 -1.40 -3.09 5.95
CA TYR A 268 -1.18 -1.97 5.03
C TYR A 268 0.19 -1.33 5.30
N GLY A 269 0.83 -0.80 4.26
CA GLY A 269 2.14 -0.13 4.34
C GLY A 269 3.11 -0.64 3.29
N GLY A 270 4.38 -0.29 3.46
CA GLY A 270 5.43 -0.68 2.51
C GLY A 270 5.42 0.15 1.22
N LEU A 271 4.26 0.39 0.62
CA LEU A 271 4.07 1.26 -0.52
C LEU A 271 3.06 2.34 -0.16
N ARG A 272 3.45 3.61 -0.33
CA ARG A 272 2.60 4.78 -0.09
C ARG A 272 2.75 5.81 -1.19
N LEU A 273 1.66 6.48 -1.53
CA LEU A 273 1.65 7.68 -2.36
C LEU A 273 1.31 8.89 -1.49
N TRP A 274 2.19 9.85 -1.44
CA TRP A 274 2.09 11.05 -0.62
C TRP A 274 1.77 12.27 -1.48
N PRO A 275 0.77 13.08 -1.13
CA PRO A 275 0.70 14.45 -1.66
C PRO A 275 1.87 15.26 -1.10
N THR A 276 2.62 15.96 -1.96
CA THR A 276 3.86 16.64 -1.54
C THR A 276 3.62 17.87 -0.67
N ASN A 277 2.41 18.42 -0.69
CA ASN A 277 1.97 19.55 0.14
C ASN A 277 1.46 19.13 1.54
N ILE A 278 1.63 17.85 1.94
CA ILE A 278 1.19 17.40 3.26
C ILE A 278 1.94 18.13 4.38
N ASN A 279 1.23 18.45 5.47
CA ASN A 279 1.87 19.02 6.66
C ASN A 279 2.69 17.94 7.40
N VAL A 280 4.00 17.92 7.15
CA VAL A 280 4.95 16.98 7.75
C VAL A 280 5.25 17.26 9.22
N ASP A 281 4.99 18.47 9.72
CA ASP A 281 5.28 18.83 11.13
C ASP A 281 4.40 18.05 12.11
N ALA A 282 3.20 17.72 11.69
CA ALA A 282 2.26 16.90 12.47
C ALA A 282 2.60 15.40 12.48
N LEU A 283 3.59 14.95 11.68
CA LEU A 283 3.97 13.54 11.58
C LEU A 283 5.05 13.18 12.62
N THR A 284 4.96 11.98 13.13
CA THR A 284 6.03 11.32 13.89
C THR A 284 6.49 10.07 13.16
N THR A 285 7.70 9.59 13.44
CA THR A 285 8.20 8.33 12.88
C THR A 285 7.22 7.17 13.18
N ASP A 286 6.69 7.09 14.39
CA ASP A 286 5.72 6.06 14.77
C ASP A 286 4.39 6.20 14.02
N ALA A 287 3.91 7.42 13.83
CA ALA A 287 2.69 7.65 13.05
C ALA A 287 2.84 7.16 11.60
N ILE A 288 4.01 7.35 11.00
CA ILE A 288 4.32 6.88 9.64
C ILE A 288 4.37 5.34 9.62
N ARG A 289 5.14 4.74 10.52
CA ARG A 289 5.31 3.27 10.62
C ARG A 289 4.00 2.55 10.92
N LEU A 290 3.17 3.11 11.80
CA LEU A 290 1.93 2.52 12.28
C LEU A 290 0.70 2.93 11.46
N ASN A 291 0.86 3.70 10.38
CA ASN A 291 -0.24 4.29 9.60
C ASN A 291 -1.26 5.06 10.47
N LYS A 292 -0.77 5.79 11.49
CA LYS A 292 -1.57 6.68 12.35
C LYS A 292 -1.57 8.12 11.83
N ILE A 293 -1.81 8.27 10.54
CA ILE A 293 -1.84 9.55 9.83
C ILE A 293 -3.29 9.99 9.73
N LYS A 294 -3.58 11.26 10.05
CA LYS A 294 -4.96 11.78 10.09
C LYS A 294 -5.68 11.65 8.76
N ASN A 295 -4.99 11.94 7.65
CA ASN A 295 -5.54 11.92 6.30
C ASN A 295 -5.00 10.71 5.54
N LEU A 296 -5.50 9.52 5.84
CA LEU A 296 -5.06 8.27 5.23
C LEU A 296 -6.18 7.63 4.39
N GLN A 297 -5.83 7.15 3.22
CA GLN A 297 -6.68 6.37 2.32
C GLN A 297 -6.11 4.95 2.16
N TYR A 298 -6.87 3.96 2.58
CA TYR A 298 -6.52 2.55 2.37
C TYR A 298 -6.92 2.09 0.97
N VAL A 299 -5.94 1.65 0.18
CA VAL A 299 -6.15 1.08 -1.15
C VAL A 299 -6.20 -0.43 -1.02
N LYS A 300 -7.36 -1.04 -1.28
CA LYS A 300 -7.62 -2.49 -1.15
C LYS A 300 -6.98 -3.33 -2.27
N GLN A 301 -5.87 -2.89 -2.79
CA GLN A 301 -5.07 -3.57 -3.80
C GLN A 301 -3.73 -3.94 -3.20
N THR A 302 -3.20 -5.09 -3.56
CA THR A 302 -1.82 -5.47 -3.22
C THR A 302 -0.86 -4.50 -3.86
N GLY A 303 0.00 -3.86 -3.05
CA GLY A 303 1.01 -2.92 -3.51
C GLY A 303 2.42 -3.44 -3.30
N SER A 304 2.62 -4.31 -2.31
CA SER A 304 3.94 -4.79 -1.99
C SER A 304 3.93 -6.17 -1.33
N THR A 305 5.07 -6.85 -1.44
CA THR A 305 5.35 -8.13 -0.78
C THR A 305 6.43 -7.90 0.28
N ILE A 306 6.19 -8.36 1.50
CA ILE A 306 7.17 -8.28 2.59
C ILE A 306 8.41 -9.13 2.22
N LYS A 307 9.61 -8.61 2.44
CA LYS A 307 10.84 -9.39 2.26
C LYS A 307 10.92 -10.46 3.35
N PRO A 308 11.22 -11.72 3.02
CA PRO A 308 11.48 -12.75 4.03
C PRO A 308 12.61 -12.31 4.97
N TYR A 309 12.53 -12.74 6.23
CA TYR A 309 13.58 -12.46 7.18
C TYR A 309 14.76 -13.43 7.01
N ASP A 310 15.97 -12.90 7.18
CA ASP A 310 17.19 -13.71 7.12
C ASP A 310 17.21 -14.74 8.24
N ILE A 311 17.77 -15.92 7.96
CA ILE A 311 17.97 -17.01 8.93
C ILE A 311 19.46 -17.10 9.24
N VAL A 312 19.79 -17.08 10.53
CA VAL A 312 21.15 -17.23 11.03
C VAL A 312 21.23 -18.47 11.91
N PHE A 313 22.14 -19.37 11.55
CA PHE A 313 22.47 -20.55 12.33
C PHE A 313 23.65 -20.24 13.24
N LEU A 314 23.51 -20.46 14.55
CA LEU A 314 24.57 -20.22 15.55
C LEU A 314 25.13 -21.52 16.09
N SER A 315 26.47 -21.63 16.10
CA SER A 315 27.16 -22.76 16.75
C SER A 315 28.38 -22.32 17.56
N TYR A 316 28.66 -23.11 18.60
CA TYR A 316 29.84 -22.95 19.42
C TYR A 316 30.42 -24.33 19.80
N HIS A 317 31.25 -24.89 18.93
CA HIS A 317 31.92 -26.19 19.08
C HIS A 317 31.00 -27.43 19.25
N GLU A 318 29.69 -27.33 18.87
CA GLU A 318 28.83 -28.52 18.88
C GLU A 318 29.30 -29.54 17.84
N PRO A 319 29.51 -30.80 18.21
CA PRO A 319 30.00 -31.83 17.30
C PRO A 319 29.06 -32.09 16.12
N THR A 320 27.77 -31.82 16.30
CA THR A 320 26.71 -32.04 15.31
C THR A 320 26.37 -30.80 14.48
N ALA A 321 27.04 -29.66 14.70
CA ALA A 321 26.72 -28.39 14.05
C ALA A 321 26.75 -28.46 12.52
N GLN A 322 27.75 -29.13 11.94
CA GLN A 322 27.87 -29.29 10.50
C GLN A 322 26.63 -30.00 9.91
N SER A 323 26.29 -31.15 10.48
CA SER A 323 25.14 -31.93 9.97
C SER A 323 23.79 -31.24 10.24
N ALA A 324 23.67 -30.49 11.34
CA ALA A 324 22.47 -29.67 11.59
C ALA A 324 22.34 -28.50 10.60
N TYR A 325 23.43 -27.83 10.28
CA TYR A 325 23.46 -26.78 9.26
C TYR A 325 23.10 -27.32 7.87
N GLU A 326 23.65 -28.48 7.49
CA GLU A 326 23.31 -29.12 6.21
C GLU A 326 21.83 -29.48 6.11
N ARG A 327 21.22 -30.00 7.18
CA ARG A 327 19.77 -30.28 7.22
C ARG A 327 18.94 -29.00 7.11
N LEU A 328 19.33 -27.93 7.82
CA LEU A 328 18.66 -26.63 7.72
C LEU A 328 18.76 -26.06 6.29
N THR A 329 19.96 -26.07 5.71
CA THR A 329 20.21 -25.47 4.38
C THR A 329 19.70 -26.30 3.21
N ALA A 330 19.39 -27.56 3.41
CA ALA A 330 18.64 -28.36 2.46
C ALA A 330 17.21 -27.83 2.20
N ARG A 331 16.64 -27.07 3.16
CA ARG A 331 15.29 -26.51 3.09
C ARG A 331 15.26 -24.99 2.99
N PHE A 332 16.21 -24.29 3.63
CA PHE A 332 16.19 -22.85 3.80
C PHE A 332 17.55 -22.23 3.54
N SER A 333 17.60 -21.02 2.99
CA SER A 333 18.85 -20.25 2.92
C SER A 333 19.19 -19.71 4.30
N ALA A 334 20.36 -20.03 4.85
CA ALA A 334 20.78 -19.56 6.16
C ALA A 334 22.27 -19.16 6.17
N THR A 335 22.61 -18.15 6.96
CA THR A 335 23.98 -17.73 7.22
C THR A 335 24.51 -18.43 8.48
N TRP A 336 25.70 -18.97 8.45
CA TRP A 336 26.31 -19.61 9.61
C TRP A 336 27.26 -18.67 10.33
N ILE A 337 26.99 -18.40 11.60
CA ILE A 337 27.90 -17.75 12.55
C ILE A 337 28.50 -18.85 13.45
N LYS A 338 29.80 -19.04 13.33
CA LYS A 338 30.51 -20.17 13.88
C LYS A 338 31.51 -19.73 14.93
N ASP A 339 31.52 -20.45 16.06
CA ASP A 339 32.57 -20.42 17.11
C ASP A 339 32.85 -19.00 17.68
N VAL A 340 31.83 -18.12 17.71
CA VAL A 340 31.94 -16.84 18.40
C VAL A 340 31.73 -17.04 19.89
N GLN A 341 32.77 -16.70 20.69
CA GLN A 341 32.74 -16.88 22.13
C GLN A 341 31.73 -15.93 22.79
N GLY A 342 30.80 -16.51 23.54
CA GLY A 342 29.76 -15.76 24.27
C GLY A 342 28.50 -15.49 23.46
N ILE A 343 27.36 -15.75 24.10
CA ILE A 343 26.04 -15.64 23.46
C ILE A 343 25.72 -14.22 22.97
N PHE A 344 26.22 -13.21 23.70
CA PHE A 344 26.03 -11.81 23.33
C PHE A 344 26.74 -11.46 22.01
N ASP A 345 28.03 -11.81 21.93
CA ASP A 345 28.84 -11.50 20.75
C ASP A 345 28.39 -12.33 19.53
N ALA A 346 27.95 -13.57 19.73
CA ALA A 346 27.37 -14.41 18.69
C ALA A 346 26.10 -13.78 18.09
N HIS A 347 25.18 -13.27 18.92
CA HIS A 347 23.99 -12.60 18.44
C HIS A 347 24.29 -11.23 17.78
N LYS A 348 25.29 -10.48 18.27
CA LYS A 348 25.78 -9.25 17.63
C LYS A 348 26.37 -9.55 16.25
N ALA A 349 27.16 -10.61 16.14
CA ALA A 349 27.68 -11.06 14.85
C ALA A 349 26.56 -11.48 13.90
N ALA A 350 25.57 -12.22 14.41
CA ALA A 350 24.37 -12.59 13.66
C ALA A 350 23.61 -11.36 13.12
N ALA A 351 23.30 -10.40 13.98
CA ALA A 351 22.63 -9.17 13.58
C ALA A 351 23.44 -8.35 12.58
N SER A 352 24.79 -8.41 12.64
CA SER A 352 25.67 -7.70 11.70
C SER A 352 25.73 -8.37 10.32
N SER A 353 25.45 -9.67 10.23
CA SER A 353 25.50 -10.45 8.99
C SER A 353 24.22 -10.38 8.14
N VAL A 354 23.14 -9.79 8.66
CA VAL A 354 21.82 -9.76 8.02
C VAL A 354 21.44 -8.35 7.56
N ASN A 355 20.52 -8.27 6.61
CA ASN A 355 19.98 -6.99 6.12
C ASN A 355 18.48 -6.83 6.37
N SER A 356 17.78 -7.90 6.75
CA SER A 356 16.35 -7.85 7.05
C SER A 356 16.08 -7.12 8.37
N LYS A 357 14.89 -6.55 8.51
CA LYS A 357 14.44 -5.79 9.69
C LYS A 357 14.40 -6.64 10.96
N MET A 358 14.03 -7.89 10.80
CA MET A 358 14.12 -8.93 11.83
C MET A 358 14.87 -10.12 11.25
N PHE A 359 15.42 -10.96 12.10
CA PHE A 359 16.14 -12.15 11.68
C PHE A 359 15.89 -13.31 12.62
N TRP A 360 15.85 -14.48 12.02
CA TRP A 360 15.74 -15.74 12.74
C TRP A 360 17.10 -16.19 13.27
N VAL A 361 17.11 -16.69 14.48
CA VAL A 361 18.25 -17.39 15.06
C VAL A 361 17.86 -18.84 15.27
N VAL A 362 18.67 -19.75 14.77
CA VAL A 362 18.56 -21.20 14.94
C VAL A 362 19.81 -21.68 15.67
N ASP A 363 19.65 -22.20 16.89
CA ASP A 363 20.73 -22.75 17.65
C ASP A 363 21.18 -24.11 17.06
N ALA A 364 22.46 -24.45 17.13
CA ALA A 364 23.04 -25.65 16.50
C ALA A 364 22.47 -26.99 17.00
N ASP A 365 21.86 -26.98 18.17
CA ASP A 365 21.19 -28.14 18.75
C ASP A 365 19.69 -28.22 18.37
N ALA A 366 19.17 -27.27 17.57
CA ALA A 366 17.81 -27.27 17.13
C ALA A 366 17.63 -28.07 15.82
N ASP A 367 16.97 -29.22 15.92
CA ASP A 367 16.57 -30.04 14.77
C ASP A 367 15.16 -29.58 14.31
N ILE A 368 15.11 -28.81 13.22
CA ILE A 368 13.90 -28.11 12.77
C ILE A 368 12.80 -29.10 12.36
N ALA A 369 11.62 -28.91 12.92
CA ALA A 369 10.43 -29.71 12.59
C ALA A 369 10.07 -29.59 11.09
N ASP A 370 9.58 -30.69 10.51
CA ASP A 370 9.29 -30.76 9.06
C ASP A 370 8.22 -29.78 8.62
N ASP A 371 7.26 -29.48 9.48
CA ASP A 371 6.15 -28.56 9.27
C ASP A 371 6.46 -27.11 9.65
N PHE A 372 7.68 -26.81 10.13
CA PHE A 372 8.11 -25.46 10.44
C PHE A 372 8.75 -24.78 9.22
N ASP A 373 8.25 -23.61 8.83
CA ASP A 373 8.57 -22.97 7.55
C ASP A 373 9.18 -21.55 7.64
N PHE A 374 9.44 -21.02 8.83
CA PHE A 374 9.90 -19.63 9.07
C PHE A 374 9.01 -18.55 8.44
N SER A 375 7.73 -18.85 8.20
CA SER A 375 6.78 -17.98 7.50
C SER A 375 6.16 -16.89 8.39
N TYR A 376 6.41 -16.93 9.69
CA TYR A 376 5.82 -15.98 10.62
C TYR A 376 6.38 -14.56 10.41
N ILE A 377 5.48 -13.61 10.27
CA ILE A 377 5.79 -12.18 10.21
C ILE A 377 5.00 -11.50 11.31
N PRO A 378 5.67 -10.86 12.30
CA PRO A 378 4.99 -10.16 13.39
C PRO A 378 4.16 -8.99 12.88
N ASP A 379 3.07 -8.69 13.58
CA ASP A 379 2.40 -7.41 13.43
C ASP A 379 3.38 -6.26 13.72
N VAL A 380 3.11 -5.09 13.16
CA VAL A 380 3.96 -3.91 13.30
C VAL A 380 4.19 -3.53 14.78
N TYR A 381 3.23 -3.79 15.66
CA TYR A 381 3.33 -3.53 17.10
C TYR A 381 4.21 -4.55 17.86
N ASP A 382 4.44 -5.72 17.28
CA ASP A 382 5.23 -6.80 17.84
C ASP A 382 6.64 -6.91 17.24
N GLN A 383 7.03 -6.03 16.32
CA GLN A 383 8.35 -6.07 15.69
C GLN A 383 9.52 -5.73 16.63
N GLU A 384 9.25 -5.14 17.78
CA GLU A 384 10.23 -4.87 18.83
C GLU A 384 10.21 -5.93 19.96
N VAL A 385 9.39 -6.96 19.78
CA VAL A 385 9.25 -8.07 20.73
C VAL A 385 10.15 -9.22 20.29
N VAL A 386 10.84 -9.85 21.22
CA VAL A 386 11.54 -11.11 20.96
C VAL A 386 10.52 -12.25 20.92
N HIS A 387 10.46 -12.97 19.82
CA HIS A 387 9.60 -14.14 19.68
C HIS A 387 10.40 -15.42 19.85
N VAL A 388 9.89 -16.34 20.65
CA VAL A 388 10.55 -17.62 20.92
C VAL A 388 9.56 -18.76 20.70
N TRP A 389 9.95 -19.71 19.88
CA TRP A 389 9.11 -20.84 19.55
C TRP A 389 9.29 -21.99 20.54
N ALA A 390 8.20 -22.72 20.75
CA ALA A 390 8.25 -23.94 21.51
C ALA A 390 9.21 -24.93 20.86
N SER A 391 9.92 -25.69 21.69
CA SER A 391 10.72 -26.84 21.27
C SER A 391 10.29 -28.07 22.04
N ARG A 392 10.46 -29.23 21.42
CA ARG A 392 10.23 -30.51 22.08
C ARG A 392 11.53 -30.98 22.75
N ASN A 393 11.45 -31.26 24.03
CA ASN A 393 12.56 -31.87 24.79
C ASN A 393 12.60 -33.37 24.45
N PRO A 394 13.73 -33.90 23.95
CA PRO A 394 13.83 -35.31 23.53
C PRO A 394 13.85 -36.29 24.71
N ILE A 395 14.05 -35.81 25.96
CA ILE A 395 14.10 -36.64 27.18
C ILE A 395 12.74 -36.71 27.85
N THR A 396 12.09 -35.55 27.98
CA THR A 396 10.79 -35.45 28.71
C THR A 396 9.58 -35.56 27.81
N GLY A 397 9.75 -35.37 26.49
CA GLY A 397 8.64 -35.28 25.54
C GLY A 397 7.83 -34.00 25.64
N LEU A 398 8.11 -33.13 26.60
CA LEU A 398 7.39 -31.89 26.83
C LEU A 398 7.74 -30.82 25.80
N GLU A 399 6.75 -29.98 25.49
CA GLU A 399 6.87 -28.85 24.58
C GLU A 399 6.77 -27.53 25.36
N TYR A 400 7.80 -26.69 25.28
CA TYR A 400 7.82 -25.45 26.04
C TYR A 400 8.70 -24.37 25.36
N GLY A 401 8.50 -23.09 25.71
CA GLY A 401 9.04 -21.91 25.03
C GLY A 401 10.51 -21.57 25.31
N TYR A 402 11.43 -22.55 25.29
CA TYR A 402 12.88 -22.31 25.44
C TYR A 402 13.65 -22.67 24.18
N GLY A 403 12.97 -22.57 23.03
CA GLY A 403 13.41 -23.17 21.81
C GLY A 403 14.71 -22.64 21.25
N GLY A 404 15.36 -23.50 20.50
CA GLY A 404 16.50 -23.18 19.65
C GLY A 404 16.11 -22.31 18.45
N VAL A 405 14.86 -21.86 18.32
CA VAL A 405 14.41 -20.95 17.26
C VAL A 405 13.81 -19.69 17.86
N LYS A 406 14.37 -18.55 17.46
CA LYS A 406 13.98 -17.23 17.95
C LYS A 406 13.94 -16.23 16.79
N LEU A 407 13.11 -15.18 16.92
CA LEU A 407 13.05 -14.07 15.97
C LEU A 407 13.36 -12.77 16.72
N PHE A 408 14.37 -12.06 16.26
CA PHE A 408 14.88 -10.83 16.85
C PHE A 408 14.73 -9.63 15.94
N ASN A 409 14.59 -8.44 16.53
CA ASN A 409 14.72 -7.17 15.81
C ASN A 409 16.20 -6.85 15.57
N THR A 410 16.59 -6.68 14.32
CA THR A 410 17.99 -6.48 13.92
C THR A 410 18.60 -5.21 14.53
N ALA A 411 17.86 -4.10 14.52
CA ALA A 411 18.34 -2.83 15.05
C ALA A 411 18.53 -2.88 16.57
N GLN A 412 17.61 -3.53 17.31
CA GLN A 412 17.74 -3.69 18.76
C GLN A 412 18.97 -4.52 19.14
N VAL A 413 19.21 -5.64 18.46
CA VAL A 413 20.39 -6.47 18.72
C VAL A 413 21.67 -5.70 18.39
N ARG A 414 21.71 -4.96 17.27
CA ARG A 414 22.86 -4.12 16.91
C ARG A 414 23.13 -3.02 17.93
N ALA A 415 22.09 -2.40 18.50
CA ALA A 415 22.21 -1.31 19.47
C ALA A 415 22.52 -1.80 20.88
N ALA A 416 22.31 -3.09 21.20
CA ALA A 416 22.53 -3.62 22.55
C ALA A 416 23.99 -3.44 22.98
N THR A 417 24.21 -2.88 24.18
CA THR A 417 25.54 -2.63 24.76
C THR A 417 25.87 -3.55 25.91
N SER A 418 24.85 -4.10 26.57
CA SER A 418 24.95 -5.03 27.67
C SER A 418 23.73 -5.95 27.72
N TRP A 419 23.81 -7.02 28.44
CA TRP A 419 22.74 -7.96 28.68
C TRP A 419 22.80 -8.46 30.13
N GLY A 420 21.68 -8.94 30.66
CA GLY A 420 21.60 -9.49 32.01
C GLY A 420 22.03 -10.95 32.08
N LEU A 421 21.40 -11.71 32.96
CA LEU A 421 21.65 -13.15 33.12
C LEU A 421 21.19 -13.99 31.90
N ASP A 422 20.27 -13.47 31.11
CA ASP A 422 19.73 -14.11 29.92
C ASP A 422 19.64 -13.08 28.79
N PHE A 423 20.25 -13.38 27.63
CA PHE A 423 20.27 -12.50 26.46
C PHE A 423 18.87 -12.11 26.01
N THR A 424 17.96 -13.07 25.95
CA THR A 424 16.59 -12.86 25.43
C THR A 424 15.82 -11.88 26.31
N THR A 425 15.84 -12.05 27.61
CA THR A 425 15.16 -11.18 28.59
C THR A 425 15.90 -9.87 28.84
N GLY A 426 17.21 -9.84 28.63
CA GLY A 426 18.05 -8.65 28.74
C GLY A 426 17.86 -7.69 27.54
N LEU A 427 17.58 -8.21 26.35
CA LEU A 427 17.41 -7.44 25.14
C LEU A 427 16.05 -6.71 25.11
N SER A 428 14.99 -7.35 25.57
CA SER A 428 13.63 -6.80 25.58
C SER A 428 12.87 -7.24 26.82
N THR A 429 12.23 -6.29 27.49
CA THR A 429 11.25 -6.58 28.55
C THR A 429 9.96 -7.20 28.00
N ARG A 430 9.77 -7.19 26.69
CA ARG A 430 8.64 -7.79 25.98
C ARG A 430 9.10 -9.05 25.27
N PHE A 431 8.53 -10.16 25.68
CA PHE A 431 8.81 -11.49 25.19
C PHE A 431 7.51 -12.16 24.80
N LYS A 432 7.50 -12.86 23.66
CA LYS A 432 6.33 -13.57 23.16
C LYS A 432 6.67 -15.05 22.92
N ALA A 433 6.10 -15.91 23.75
CA ALA A 433 6.15 -17.35 23.53
C ALA A 433 5.21 -17.75 22.39
N MET A 434 5.73 -18.45 21.40
CA MET A 434 4.99 -18.93 20.23
C MET A 434 4.66 -20.41 20.42
N PRO A 435 3.37 -20.80 20.35
CA PRO A 435 2.94 -22.14 20.71
C PRO A 435 3.30 -23.22 19.69
N GLN A 436 3.59 -22.84 18.44
CA GLN A 436 4.01 -23.79 17.42
C GLN A 436 5.37 -24.39 17.78
N VAL A 437 5.48 -25.71 17.72
CA VAL A 437 6.76 -26.41 17.91
C VAL A 437 7.64 -26.18 16.68
N SER A 438 8.81 -25.59 16.89
CA SER A 438 9.75 -25.28 15.80
C SER A 438 10.82 -26.35 15.60
N CYS A 439 11.19 -27.05 16.67
CA CYS A 439 12.32 -27.99 16.64
C CYS A 439 12.27 -29.00 17.78
N VAL A 440 13.10 -30.01 17.66
CA VAL A 440 13.54 -30.89 18.78
C VAL A 440 14.93 -30.45 19.18
N THR A 441 15.16 -30.15 20.46
CA THR A 441 16.48 -29.73 20.95
C THR A 441 17.37 -30.95 21.17
N ARG A 442 18.47 -31.08 20.41
CA ARG A 442 19.37 -32.23 20.37
C ARG A 442 20.58 -32.05 21.33
N PHE A 443 20.32 -31.82 22.60
CA PHE A 443 21.40 -31.75 23.61
C PHE A 443 21.89 -33.13 24.11
N ASN A 444 21.11 -34.19 23.84
CA ASN A 444 21.37 -35.56 24.27
C ASN A 444 22.25 -36.31 23.26
N THR A 445 23.45 -35.79 22.98
CA THR A 445 24.41 -36.35 22.03
C THR A 445 25.27 -37.46 22.60
N ASP A 446 25.49 -37.45 23.91
CA ASP A 446 26.27 -38.44 24.68
C ASP A 446 25.80 -38.45 26.15
N SER A 447 26.31 -39.38 26.93
CA SER A 447 25.98 -39.56 28.36
C SER A 447 26.25 -38.30 29.18
N TYR A 448 27.42 -37.68 29.00
CA TYR A 448 27.79 -36.48 29.76
C TYR A 448 26.92 -35.28 29.40
N SER A 449 26.76 -35.01 28.11
CA SER A 449 25.96 -33.90 27.64
C SER A 449 24.50 -34.00 28.08
N THR A 450 23.95 -35.22 28.11
CA THR A 450 22.58 -35.49 28.57
C THR A 450 22.47 -35.29 30.09
N TRP A 451 23.40 -35.87 30.87
CA TRP A 451 23.44 -35.68 32.32
C TRP A 451 23.60 -34.20 32.69
N ARG A 452 24.52 -33.52 32.07
CA ARG A 452 24.80 -32.10 32.29
C ARG A 452 23.54 -31.24 32.06
N SER A 453 22.80 -31.47 30.95
CA SER A 453 21.60 -30.74 30.62
C SER A 453 20.51 -30.99 31.67
N ALA A 454 20.30 -32.23 32.06
CA ALA A 454 19.33 -32.61 33.09
C ALA A 454 19.71 -31.99 34.45
N PHE A 455 20.98 -32.09 34.86
CA PHE A 455 21.48 -31.54 36.12
C PHE A 455 21.22 -30.03 36.21
N ARG A 456 21.68 -29.28 35.20
CA ARG A 456 21.56 -27.83 35.16
C ARG A 456 20.09 -27.36 35.17
N GLU A 457 19.26 -28.01 34.38
CA GLU A 457 17.85 -27.66 34.29
C GLU A 457 17.11 -27.99 35.59
N CYS A 458 17.34 -29.15 36.16
CA CYS A 458 16.71 -29.56 37.40
C CYS A 458 17.15 -28.74 38.62
N VAL A 459 18.39 -28.21 38.65
CA VAL A 459 18.78 -27.22 39.64
C VAL A 459 17.90 -25.99 39.58
N LYS A 460 17.69 -25.44 38.39
CA LYS A 460 16.85 -24.23 38.17
C LYS A 460 15.39 -24.48 38.50
N LEU A 461 14.83 -25.61 38.04
CA LEU A 461 13.44 -25.98 38.26
C LEU A 461 13.11 -26.23 39.72
N THR A 462 14.02 -26.85 40.45
CA THR A 462 13.84 -27.15 41.88
C THR A 462 13.73 -25.89 42.73
N LEU A 463 14.36 -24.81 42.32
CA LEU A 463 14.34 -23.54 43.05
C LEU A 463 13.07 -22.70 42.75
N LYS A 464 12.25 -23.11 41.79
CA LYS A 464 10.99 -22.45 41.41
C LYS A 464 9.80 -23.20 42.04
N GLU A 465 8.79 -22.45 42.45
CA GLU A 465 7.63 -23.01 43.15
C GLU A 465 6.35 -23.09 42.28
N ASP A 466 6.42 -22.60 41.04
CA ASP A 466 5.30 -22.62 40.12
C ASP A 466 4.97 -24.01 39.58
N ALA A 467 3.71 -24.20 39.15
CA ALA A 467 3.22 -25.49 38.69
C ALA A 467 3.95 -25.97 37.42
N GLU A 468 4.22 -25.09 36.48
CA GLU A 468 4.93 -25.44 35.24
C GLU A 468 6.32 -25.97 35.51
N SER A 469 7.05 -25.33 36.42
CA SER A 469 8.39 -25.81 36.82
C SER A 469 8.35 -27.16 37.49
N LYS A 470 7.31 -27.45 38.27
CA LYS A 470 7.12 -28.79 38.92
C LYS A 470 6.83 -29.88 37.88
N ASP A 471 5.96 -29.59 36.91
CA ASP A 471 5.63 -30.55 35.84
C ASP A 471 6.86 -30.85 34.97
N ARG A 472 7.68 -29.84 34.68
CA ARG A 472 8.92 -29.98 33.92
C ARG A 472 9.96 -30.77 34.70
N LEU A 473 10.11 -30.51 36.02
CA LEU A 473 10.99 -31.29 36.90
C LEU A 473 10.58 -32.75 36.96
N ASP A 474 9.28 -33.03 37.08
CA ASP A 474 8.75 -34.38 37.06
C ASP A 474 9.05 -35.11 35.74
N GLY A 475 8.92 -34.43 34.60
CA GLY A 475 9.31 -34.98 33.29
C GLY A 475 10.78 -35.36 33.21
N TRP A 476 11.69 -34.58 33.78
CA TRP A 476 13.11 -34.94 33.87
C TRP A 476 13.40 -36.11 34.80
N LEU A 477 12.67 -36.25 35.90
CA LEU A 477 12.80 -37.37 36.83
C LEU A 477 12.20 -38.68 36.27
N HIS A 478 11.28 -38.55 35.28
CA HIS A 478 10.59 -39.65 34.61
C HIS A 478 10.73 -39.57 33.10
N PRO A 479 11.96 -39.72 32.53
CA PRO A 479 12.20 -39.62 31.08
C PRO A 479 11.32 -40.58 30.27
N VAL A 480 10.95 -40.17 29.03
CA VAL A 480 10.19 -41.04 28.11
C VAL A 480 10.96 -42.34 27.81
N PRO A 481 10.27 -43.49 27.62
CA PRO A 481 10.91 -44.82 27.56
C PRO A 481 11.97 -44.98 26.47
N ASP A 482 11.80 -44.31 25.33
CA ASP A 482 12.63 -44.38 24.13
C ASP A 482 13.65 -43.23 24.02
N ALA A 483 13.77 -42.36 25.04
CA ALA A 483 14.78 -41.30 25.04
C ALA A 483 16.19 -41.89 25.04
N PHE A 484 17.04 -41.44 24.12
CA PHE A 484 18.47 -41.75 24.13
C PHE A 484 19.12 -41.20 25.40
N PHE A 485 19.98 -41.99 26.05
CA PHE A 485 20.64 -41.65 27.29
C PHE A 485 19.69 -41.36 28.47
N ARG A 486 18.51 -41.99 28.50
CA ARG A 486 17.46 -41.73 29.51
C ARG A 486 17.97 -41.96 30.94
N HIS A 487 18.90 -42.93 31.16
CA HIS A 487 19.46 -43.21 32.46
C HIS A 487 20.34 -42.07 32.94
N ASP A 488 21.19 -41.55 32.08
CA ASP A 488 22.02 -40.39 32.36
C ASP A 488 21.20 -39.14 32.64
N ALA A 489 20.11 -38.93 31.86
CA ALA A 489 19.16 -37.84 32.08
C ALA A 489 18.51 -37.94 33.47
N LYS A 490 17.99 -39.12 33.84
CA LYS A 490 17.37 -39.34 35.15
C LYS A 490 18.36 -39.11 36.29
N GLN A 491 19.57 -39.68 36.18
CA GLN A 491 20.63 -39.48 37.15
C GLN A 491 21.00 -38.01 37.32
N GLY A 492 21.19 -37.27 36.19
CA GLY A 492 21.47 -35.84 36.22
C GLY A 492 20.34 -35.02 36.86
N ALA A 493 19.07 -35.42 36.61
CA ALA A 493 17.91 -34.77 37.22
C ALA A 493 17.86 -34.99 38.75
N GLU A 494 18.07 -36.21 39.20
CA GLU A 494 18.10 -36.56 40.64
C GLU A 494 19.22 -35.82 41.37
N GLU A 495 20.45 -35.86 40.81
CA GLU A 495 21.63 -35.19 41.38
C GLU A 495 21.46 -33.66 41.35
N GLY A 496 20.97 -33.07 40.26
CA GLY A 496 20.68 -31.63 40.14
C GLY A 496 19.65 -31.16 41.15
N ARG A 497 18.56 -31.92 41.34
CA ARG A 497 17.58 -31.66 42.37
C ARG A 497 18.18 -31.70 43.78
N ALA A 498 18.96 -32.73 44.09
CA ALA A 498 19.62 -32.84 45.38
C ALA A 498 20.59 -31.69 45.64
N TYR A 499 21.37 -31.31 44.62
CA TYR A 499 22.28 -30.17 44.68
C TYR A 499 21.57 -28.85 44.96
N ALA A 500 20.46 -28.60 44.28
CA ALA A 500 19.65 -27.38 44.47
C ALA A 500 19.09 -27.29 45.91
N LEU A 501 18.57 -28.39 46.45
CA LEU A 501 18.03 -28.44 47.82
C LEU A 501 19.13 -28.20 48.87
N ALA A 502 20.31 -28.78 48.66
CA ALA A 502 21.47 -28.61 49.57
C ALA A 502 22.04 -27.18 49.53
N ASN A 503 21.89 -26.46 48.41
CA ASN A 503 22.50 -25.15 48.19
C ASN A 503 21.47 -24.02 48.00
N LYS A 504 20.22 -24.19 48.43
CA LYS A 504 19.10 -23.27 48.17
C LYS A 504 19.42 -21.79 48.48
N ASN A 505 20.23 -21.52 49.47
CA ASN A 505 20.60 -20.16 49.91
C ASN A 505 22.03 -19.76 49.56
N ASN A 506 22.75 -20.59 48.79
CA ASN A 506 24.14 -20.33 48.42
C ASN A 506 24.27 -19.98 46.93
N VAL A 507 24.22 -18.69 46.63
CA VAL A 507 24.26 -18.16 45.25
C VAL A 507 25.56 -18.55 44.54
N GLU A 508 26.70 -18.56 45.24
CA GLU A 508 28.00 -18.92 44.65
C GLU A 508 28.05 -20.39 44.24
N ALA A 509 27.55 -21.29 45.10
CA ALA A 509 27.41 -22.69 44.76
C ALA A 509 26.45 -22.89 43.56
N LEU A 510 25.28 -22.26 43.60
CA LEU A 510 24.32 -22.38 42.51
C LEU A 510 24.85 -21.84 41.17
N ALA A 511 25.73 -20.84 41.16
CA ALA A 511 26.34 -20.30 39.94
C ALA A 511 27.27 -21.32 39.25
N LYS A 512 27.80 -22.31 39.96
CA LYS A 512 28.70 -23.37 39.43
C LYS A 512 28.04 -24.22 38.34
N ILE A 513 26.72 -24.26 38.26
CA ILE A 513 26.05 -24.96 37.15
C ILE A 513 26.36 -24.37 35.76
N ASN A 514 27.00 -23.20 35.70
CA ASN A 514 27.45 -22.57 34.45
C ASN A 514 28.95 -22.80 34.18
N ASP A 515 29.65 -23.45 35.08
CA ASP A 515 31.04 -23.85 34.96
C ASP A 515 31.11 -25.29 34.41
N TYR A 516 31.54 -25.42 33.15
CA TYR A 516 31.54 -26.70 32.45
C TYR A 516 32.68 -27.63 32.93
N GLU A 517 33.78 -27.07 33.41
CA GLU A 517 34.88 -27.87 33.98
C GLU A 517 34.42 -28.48 35.29
N TRP A 518 33.82 -27.68 36.16
CA TRP A 518 33.22 -28.16 37.39
C TRP A 518 32.14 -29.23 37.16
N LEU A 519 31.25 -29.03 36.19
CA LEU A 519 30.23 -30.01 35.82
C LEU A 519 30.84 -31.33 35.35
N TYR A 520 31.92 -31.26 34.56
CA TYR A 520 32.63 -32.47 34.13
C TYR A 520 33.29 -33.21 35.29
N GLU A 521 33.87 -32.51 36.24
CA GLU A 521 34.40 -33.10 37.49
C GLU A 521 33.29 -33.76 38.31
N GLN A 522 32.12 -33.09 38.48
CA GLN A 522 30.99 -33.68 39.20
C GLN A 522 30.49 -34.96 38.52
N TYR A 523 30.38 -34.97 37.22
CA TYR A 523 29.97 -36.14 36.45
C TYR A 523 30.93 -37.33 36.67
N ASN A 524 32.21 -37.08 36.69
CA ASN A 524 33.23 -38.14 36.90
C ASN A 524 33.32 -38.62 38.35
N GLN A 525 32.95 -37.79 39.34
CA GLN A 525 32.98 -38.18 40.77
C GLN A 525 31.82 -39.12 41.13
N THR A 526 30.73 -39.10 40.40
CA THR A 526 29.53 -39.90 40.67
C THR A 526 29.49 -41.21 39.88
N ARG A 527 30.50 -41.48 39.05
CA ARG A 527 30.67 -42.67 38.20
C ARG A 527 31.98 -43.38 38.42
#